data_75fbdbcf5e1b446d9963def41aff3ba4
#
_entry.id   75fbdbcf5e1b446d9963def41aff3ba4
#
_cell.length_a   1.000
_cell.length_b   1.000
_cell.length_c   1.000
_cell.angle_alpha   90.00
_cell.angle_beta   90.00
_cell.angle_gamma   90.00
#
_symmetry.space_group_name_H-M   'P 1'
#
loop_
_entity.id
_entity.type
_entity.pdbx_description
1 polymer ?
#
loop_
_entity_poly.entity_id
_entity_poly.type
_entity_poly.pdbx_seq_one_letter_code
_entity_poly.pdbx_strand_id
1 'polypeptide(L)'
;MASNMVISACETSQPSDLVKTPVSIWASGQPSQGAAESSVPTLSYNIPPTRVPGSPILTPTPDLQHYQLGPARGPETYIVQPGDMLSAIAQKYSVSLPALAQANNIVDVNTLEVGQILTIPYVPPQPTGPAYKIIPDSELIYGPLSTLTDVDAFIRAKAGYLANYSQEVNGEILTAAQIVLLAAQNSSINPRLLLAILEYRSGWLTNPNPDPALDEQPFGFSDAWYHGLYRQLEWAAIHLNSGYYRWRTNLVTDWVLADGSVVPVAPTINAGTAGVQNFFAQLDDYSTWLRDVSPGGFFDTYQVLFGYPFDLAIEPLLPSNLIQPQLLLPFEPGVTWAFTSGPHLAWDAGSPFGALDFAPAETQGCDPSDAWVTAVADGLIVRNYIGSVYQDLDGDGNEGSGWTILYMHIAARGRVQPGAYLHAGDRVGHPSCEGGISSGTHLHIARRFNGEWISAGSPVPFNLGGWVASGSGEEGVGSLKRNDQVLESYNGSIPTNQIHR
;
A
#
# COMPACT_ATOMS: atom_id res chain seq x y z
N MET A 1 -31.35 4.64 1.49
CA MET A 1 -31.55 3.35 0.78
C MET A 1 -30.16 2.87 0.46
N ALA A 2 -29.65 1.94 1.24
CA ALA A 2 -28.32 1.39 1.03
C ALA A 2 -28.33 0.52 -0.23
N SER A 3 -27.53 0.85 -1.21
CA SER A 3 -27.31 0.04 -2.40
C SER A 3 -26.35 -1.07 -2.03
N ASN A 4 -26.87 -2.26 -1.80
CA ASN A 4 -26.06 -3.46 -1.66
C ASN A 4 -25.46 -3.78 -3.03
N MET A 5 -24.16 -3.53 -3.15
CA MET A 5 -23.38 -4.04 -4.26
C MET A 5 -23.12 -5.52 -4.00
N VAL A 6 -23.92 -6.37 -4.63
CA VAL A 6 -23.73 -7.82 -4.62
C VAL A 6 -22.49 -8.11 -5.48
N ILE A 7 -21.39 -8.42 -4.84
CA ILE A 7 -20.23 -9.02 -5.52
C ILE A 7 -20.63 -10.46 -5.87
N SER A 8 -20.91 -10.69 -7.14
CA SER A 8 -21.12 -12.03 -7.68
C SER A 8 -19.78 -12.75 -7.66
N ALA A 9 -19.63 -13.71 -6.75
CA ALA A 9 -18.51 -14.64 -6.77
C ALA A 9 -18.62 -15.50 -8.04
N CYS A 10 -17.70 -15.30 -8.97
CA CYS A 10 -17.49 -16.26 -10.05
C CYS A 10 -16.79 -17.49 -9.47
N GLU A 11 -17.42 -18.64 -9.60
CA GLU A 11 -16.86 -19.93 -9.29
C GLU A 11 -15.53 -20.14 -10.03
N THR A 12 -14.51 -20.49 -9.26
CA THR A 12 -13.21 -20.87 -9.78
C THR A 12 -13.33 -22.18 -10.54
N SER A 13 -13.12 -22.13 -11.85
CA SER A 13 -12.80 -23.33 -12.63
C SER A 13 -11.49 -23.91 -12.10
N GLN A 14 -11.53 -25.16 -11.66
CA GLN A 14 -10.34 -25.91 -11.21
C GLN A 14 -9.31 -25.99 -12.35
N PRO A 15 -8.03 -25.71 -12.08
CA PRO A 15 -6.98 -25.97 -13.05
C PRO A 15 -6.71 -27.46 -13.12
N SER A 16 -6.93 -28.07 -14.27
CA SER A 16 -6.47 -29.40 -14.61
C SER A 16 -4.96 -29.36 -14.85
N ASP A 17 -4.24 -30.22 -14.13
CA ASP A 17 -2.88 -30.71 -14.44
C ASP A 17 -1.78 -29.67 -14.68
N LEU A 18 -1.33 -28.99 -13.63
CA LEU A 18 -0.04 -28.32 -13.62
C LEU A 18 1.03 -29.30 -13.08
N VAL A 19 1.99 -29.59 -13.95
CA VAL A 19 3.22 -30.32 -13.62
C VAL A 19 3.91 -29.67 -12.44
N LYS A 20 3.97 -30.37 -11.30
CA LYS A 20 4.65 -29.94 -10.08
C LYS A 20 6.16 -29.96 -10.28
N THR A 21 6.74 -28.83 -10.63
CA THR A 21 8.16 -28.59 -10.36
C THR A 21 8.25 -27.69 -9.12
N PRO A 22 8.93 -28.11 -8.06
CA PRO A 22 9.10 -27.25 -6.88
C PRO A 22 10.04 -26.09 -7.27
N VAL A 23 9.50 -24.88 -7.36
CA VAL A 23 10.29 -23.67 -7.45
C VAL A 23 10.60 -23.24 -6.03
N SER A 24 11.85 -23.44 -5.60
CA SER A 24 12.34 -22.92 -4.33
C SER A 24 12.25 -21.39 -4.37
N ILE A 25 11.40 -20.80 -3.55
CA ILE A 25 11.20 -19.35 -3.44
C ILE A 25 12.41 -18.70 -2.74
N TRP A 26 13.28 -19.51 -2.14
CA TRP A 26 14.43 -19.09 -1.33
C TRP A 26 15.71 -19.71 -1.86
N ALA A 27 16.14 -19.32 -3.05
CA ALA A 27 17.50 -19.58 -3.45
C ALA A 27 18.41 -18.61 -2.69
N SER A 28 18.99 -19.08 -1.57
CA SER A 28 20.24 -18.51 -1.08
C SER A 28 21.27 -18.77 -2.16
N GLY A 29 21.44 -17.81 -3.07
CA GLY A 29 22.40 -17.92 -4.16
C GLY A 29 23.81 -17.99 -3.63
N GLN A 30 24.37 -19.19 -3.54
CA GLN A 30 25.82 -19.31 -3.61
C GLN A 30 26.21 -18.95 -5.05
N PRO A 31 27.16 -18.01 -5.25
CA PRO A 31 27.61 -17.65 -6.59
C PRO A 31 28.27 -18.87 -7.23
N SER A 32 27.75 -19.30 -8.39
CA SER A 32 28.41 -20.24 -9.27
C SER A 32 29.72 -19.59 -9.74
N GLN A 33 30.85 -20.18 -9.39
CA GLN A 33 32.16 -19.80 -9.94
C GLN A 33 32.14 -19.96 -11.47
N GLY A 34 32.19 -18.85 -12.18
CA GLY A 34 32.44 -18.90 -13.63
C GLY A 34 31.79 -17.82 -14.48
N ALA A 35 31.46 -16.63 -13.99
CA ALA A 35 31.17 -15.48 -14.83
C ALA A 35 32.23 -14.40 -14.62
N ALA A 36 32.68 -13.79 -15.73
CA ALA A 36 33.67 -12.72 -15.71
C ALA A 36 33.17 -11.57 -14.80
N GLU A 37 34.05 -11.09 -13.92
CA GLU A 37 33.79 -9.97 -13.04
C GLU A 37 33.48 -8.72 -13.87
N SER A 38 32.20 -8.48 -14.09
CA SER A 38 31.71 -7.15 -14.36
C SER A 38 31.69 -6.44 -13.00
N SER A 39 32.55 -5.45 -12.80
CA SER A 39 32.58 -4.62 -11.60
C SER A 39 31.32 -3.76 -11.61
N VAL A 40 30.23 -4.30 -11.09
CA VAL A 40 29.05 -3.51 -10.69
C VAL A 40 29.51 -2.61 -9.54
N PRO A 41 29.40 -1.28 -9.64
CA PRO A 41 29.72 -0.42 -8.52
C PRO A 41 28.77 -0.78 -7.37
N THR A 42 29.31 -1.40 -6.33
CA THR A 42 28.61 -1.57 -5.06
C THR A 42 28.37 -0.17 -4.52
N LEU A 43 27.20 0.38 -4.75
CA LEU A 43 26.72 1.54 -4.01
C LEU A 43 26.55 1.05 -2.56
N SER A 44 27.58 1.30 -1.75
CA SER A 44 27.46 1.09 -0.31
C SER A 44 26.41 2.07 0.18
N TYR A 45 25.19 1.56 0.44
CA TYR A 45 24.18 2.33 1.14
C TYR A 45 24.76 2.71 2.50
N ASN A 46 25.03 4.00 2.72
CA ASN A 46 25.39 4.50 4.03
C ASN A 46 24.14 4.43 4.90
N ILE A 47 23.99 3.32 5.63
CA ILE A 47 22.98 3.22 6.69
C ILE A 47 23.23 4.42 7.61
N PRO A 48 22.28 5.35 7.77
CA PRO A 48 22.47 6.48 8.65
C PRO A 48 22.81 5.95 10.04
N PRO A 49 23.74 6.59 10.77
CA PRO A 49 24.05 6.17 12.11
C PRO A 49 22.76 6.17 12.95
N THR A 50 22.56 5.10 13.71
CA THR A 50 21.48 5.01 14.69
C THR A 50 21.45 6.30 15.50
N ARG A 51 20.26 6.88 15.66
CA ARG A 51 20.04 8.13 16.37
C ARG A 51 20.69 8.08 17.76
N VAL A 52 21.48 9.08 18.09
CA VAL A 52 22.01 9.21 19.46
C VAL A 52 20.84 9.46 20.41
N PRO A 53 20.68 8.68 21.51
CA PRO A 53 19.62 8.89 22.48
C PRO A 53 19.56 10.35 22.95
N GLY A 54 18.36 10.95 22.97
CA GLY A 54 18.18 12.36 23.31
C GLY A 54 18.29 13.36 22.17
N SER A 55 18.69 12.93 20.95
CA SER A 55 18.65 13.81 19.78
C SER A 55 17.22 14.16 19.40
N PRO A 56 16.95 15.32 18.76
CA PRO A 56 15.63 15.64 18.26
C PRO A 56 15.11 14.56 17.32
N ILE A 57 13.84 14.21 17.44
CA ILE A 57 13.15 13.35 16.46
C ILE A 57 13.15 14.11 15.13
N LEU A 58 13.71 13.50 14.07
CA LEU A 58 13.70 14.10 12.75
C LEU A 58 12.24 14.30 12.29
N THR A 59 12.02 15.36 11.55
CA THR A 59 10.70 15.62 10.95
C THR A 59 10.45 14.51 9.91
N PRO A 60 9.30 13.82 9.96
CA PRO A 60 8.95 12.83 8.95
C PRO A 60 8.92 13.45 7.55
N THR A 61 8.80 12.63 6.52
CA THR A 61 8.52 13.10 5.16
C THR A 61 7.43 14.15 5.25
N PRO A 62 7.61 15.37 4.70
CA PRO A 62 6.60 16.41 4.82
C PRO A 62 5.26 15.94 4.28
N ASP A 63 4.29 15.80 5.16
CA ASP A 63 2.91 15.56 4.78
C ASP A 63 2.24 16.86 4.36
N LEU A 64 1.17 16.75 3.57
CA LEU A 64 0.29 17.89 3.35
C LEU A 64 -0.20 18.40 4.70
N GLN A 65 -0.35 19.72 4.83
CA GLN A 65 -0.85 20.30 6.07
C GLN A 65 -2.24 19.72 6.39
N HIS A 66 -2.32 18.96 7.49
CA HIS A 66 -3.60 18.41 7.93
C HIS A 66 -4.47 19.50 8.50
N TYR A 67 -5.75 19.47 8.17
CA TYR A 67 -6.71 20.43 8.69
C TYR A 67 -6.79 20.28 10.20
N GLN A 68 -6.32 21.29 10.91
CA GLN A 68 -6.78 21.51 12.26
C GLN A 68 -8.25 21.92 12.16
N LEU A 69 -9.13 21.22 12.85
CA LEU A 69 -10.45 21.78 13.15
C LEU A 69 -10.19 23.17 13.69
N GLY A 70 -10.57 24.20 12.93
CA GLY A 70 -10.23 25.58 13.27
C GLY A 70 -10.65 25.93 14.70
N PRO A 71 -10.08 26.97 15.32
CA PRO A 71 -10.48 27.39 16.64
C PRO A 71 -12.00 27.50 16.65
N ALA A 72 -12.61 27.02 17.75
CA ALA A 72 -14.04 27.12 17.98
C ALA A 72 -14.60 28.44 17.44
N ARG A 73 -15.33 28.37 16.32
CA ARG A 73 -15.95 29.57 15.74
C ARG A 73 -17.29 29.73 16.40
N GLY A 74 -17.56 30.97 16.86
CA GLY A 74 -18.89 31.34 17.30
C GLY A 74 -19.91 31.19 16.16
N PRO A 75 -21.20 31.23 16.45
CA PRO A 75 -22.22 31.20 15.41
C PRO A 75 -21.96 32.30 14.40
N GLU A 76 -21.84 31.93 13.11
CA GLU A 76 -21.71 32.88 12.02
C GLU A 76 -22.87 32.73 11.06
N THR A 77 -23.08 33.70 10.18
CA THR A 77 -24.11 33.62 9.15
C THR A 77 -23.50 33.45 7.78
N TYR A 78 -24.16 32.63 6.96
CA TYR A 78 -23.82 32.40 5.56
C TYR A 78 -25.00 32.74 4.66
N ILE A 79 -24.75 33.47 3.58
CA ILE A 79 -25.78 33.79 2.57
C ILE A 79 -25.61 32.81 1.42
N VAL A 80 -26.63 32.02 1.15
CA VAL A 80 -26.66 31.00 0.08
C VAL A 80 -26.46 31.63 -1.28
N GLN A 81 -25.47 31.10 -2.02
CA GLN A 81 -25.13 31.53 -3.36
C GLN A 81 -25.75 30.62 -4.42
N PRO A 82 -25.90 31.06 -5.68
CA PRO A 82 -26.34 30.18 -6.77
C PRO A 82 -25.41 28.97 -6.91
N GLY A 83 -25.99 27.77 -6.92
CA GLY A 83 -25.26 26.50 -7.03
C GLY A 83 -24.82 25.88 -5.69
N ASP A 84 -25.09 26.53 -4.57
CA ASP A 84 -24.79 25.96 -3.26
C ASP A 84 -25.67 24.74 -2.94
N MET A 85 -25.07 23.78 -2.25
CA MET A 85 -25.76 22.68 -1.62
C MET A 85 -25.53 22.73 -0.12
N LEU A 86 -26.55 22.39 0.68
CA LEU A 86 -26.44 22.40 2.14
C LEU A 86 -25.32 21.51 2.66
N SER A 87 -25.09 20.36 1.97
CA SER A 87 -23.97 19.44 2.29
C SER A 87 -22.60 20.06 2.05
N ALA A 88 -22.43 20.83 0.97
CA ALA A 88 -21.18 21.50 0.65
C ALA A 88 -20.92 22.65 1.64
N ILE A 89 -21.97 23.37 2.07
CA ILE A 89 -21.87 24.42 3.07
C ILE A 89 -21.52 23.78 4.44
N ALA A 90 -22.14 22.67 4.81
CA ALA A 90 -21.82 21.95 6.05
C ALA A 90 -20.34 21.53 6.06
N GLN A 91 -19.84 20.97 4.97
CA GLN A 91 -18.43 20.61 4.81
C GLN A 91 -17.50 21.83 4.91
N LYS A 92 -17.83 22.92 4.21
CA LYS A 92 -17.05 24.18 4.22
C LYS A 92 -16.87 24.72 5.64
N TYR A 93 -17.87 24.59 6.49
CA TYR A 93 -17.87 25.10 7.86
C TYR A 93 -17.53 24.03 8.91
N SER A 94 -17.23 22.80 8.50
CA SER A 94 -16.92 21.67 9.38
C SER A 94 -18.01 21.41 10.42
N VAL A 95 -19.28 21.51 10.00
CA VAL A 95 -20.47 21.17 10.79
C VAL A 95 -21.16 19.97 10.16
N SER A 96 -21.83 19.15 10.96
CA SER A 96 -22.61 18.05 10.37
C SER A 96 -23.82 18.59 9.60
N LEU A 97 -24.18 17.94 8.49
CA LEU A 97 -25.38 18.29 7.72
C LEU A 97 -26.65 18.32 8.58
N PRO A 98 -26.89 17.33 9.49
CA PRO A 98 -28.02 17.37 10.39
C PRO A 98 -27.98 18.58 11.35
N ALA A 99 -26.83 18.92 11.90
CA ALA A 99 -26.69 20.07 12.82
C ALA A 99 -26.96 21.40 12.09
N LEU A 100 -26.47 21.56 10.87
CA LEU A 100 -26.74 22.73 10.04
C LEU A 100 -28.22 22.84 9.67
N ALA A 101 -28.84 21.72 9.27
CA ALA A 101 -30.27 21.66 8.95
C ALA A 101 -31.13 22.02 10.19
N GLN A 102 -30.81 21.45 11.34
CA GLN A 102 -31.52 21.71 12.60
C GLN A 102 -31.39 23.17 13.04
N ALA A 103 -30.20 23.76 12.97
CA ALA A 103 -29.98 25.17 13.38
C ALA A 103 -30.76 26.15 12.50
N ASN A 104 -31.18 25.74 11.32
CA ASN A 104 -31.92 26.56 10.35
C ASN A 104 -33.34 26.09 10.09
N ASN A 105 -33.86 25.13 10.84
CA ASN A 105 -35.19 24.54 10.70
C ASN A 105 -35.43 23.99 9.25
N ILE A 106 -34.41 23.49 8.60
CA ILE A 106 -34.51 22.90 7.25
C ILE A 106 -34.95 21.44 7.39
N VAL A 107 -36.15 21.14 6.90
CA VAL A 107 -36.73 19.79 6.94
C VAL A 107 -36.23 18.95 5.76
N ASP A 108 -36.17 19.53 4.56
CA ASP A 108 -35.63 18.90 3.37
C ASP A 108 -34.29 19.53 2.98
N VAL A 109 -33.21 18.78 3.18
CA VAL A 109 -31.83 19.22 2.92
C VAL A 109 -31.53 19.54 1.43
N ASN A 110 -32.43 19.15 0.53
CA ASN A 110 -32.30 19.43 -0.89
C ASN A 110 -32.99 20.74 -1.31
N THR A 111 -33.71 21.40 -0.39
CA THR A 111 -34.39 22.67 -0.66
C THR A 111 -33.60 23.81 -0.03
N LEU A 112 -32.87 24.55 -0.85
CA LEU A 112 -32.09 25.71 -0.43
C LEU A 112 -32.44 26.87 -1.36
N GLU A 113 -32.76 28.05 -0.80
CA GLU A 113 -33.08 29.24 -1.58
C GLU A 113 -31.86 30.16 -1.71
N VAL A 114 -31.57 30.63 -2.91
CA VAL A 114 -30.51 31.64 -3.14
C VAL A 114 -30.85 32.91 -2.37
N GLY A 115 -29.88 33.41 -1.60
CA GLY A 115 -30.09 34.55 -0.71
C GLY A 115 -30.61 34.18 0.69
N GLN A 116 -30.94 32.91 0.95
CA GLN A 116 -31.31 32.46 2.29
C GLN A 116 -30.13 32.67 3.24
N ILE A 117 -30.41 33.19 4.42
CA ILE A 117 -29.41 33.38 5.47
C ILE A 117 -29.40 32.12 6.35
N LEU A 118 -28.30 31.42 6.37
CA LEU A 118 -28.08 30.27 7.23
C LEU A 118 -27.29 30.69 8.47
N THR A 119 -27.77 30.27 9.63
CA THR A 119 -26.99 30.28 10.89
C THR A 119 -26.11 29.05 10.92
N ILE A 120 -24.79 29.24 10.89
CA ILE A 120 -23.82 28.16 11.09
C ILE A 120 -23.71 27.91 12.58
N PRO A 121 -24.12 26.74 13.11
CA PRO A 121 -24.07 26.48 14.52
C PRO A 121 -22.64 26.43 15.05
N TYR A 122 -22.44 26.86 16.29
CA TYR A 122 -21.24 26.57 17.03
C TYR A 122 -21.21 25.07 17.35
N VAL A 123 -20.19 24.38 16.81
CA VAL A 123 -19.88 23.03 17.27
C VAL A 123 -18.57 23.11 18.03
N PRO A 124 -18.59 22.78 19.34
CA PRO A 124 -17.35 22.72 20.11
C PRO A 124 -16.41 21.72 19.38
N PRO A 125 -15.09 22.01 19.33
CA PRO A 125 -14.14 21.05 18.78
C PRO A 125 -14.31 19.74 19.53
N GLN A 126 -14.60 18.67 18.79
CA GLN A 126 -14.59 17.31 19.35
C GLN A 126 -13.17 17.01 19.82
N PRO A 127 -12.99 16.40 21.00
CA PRO A 127 -11.67 15.97 21.41
C PRO A 127 -11.13 15.00 20.35
N THR A 128 -9.93 15.28 19.83
CA THR A 128 -9.25 14.39 18.91
C THR A 128 -8.77 13.14 19.63
N GLY A 129 -8.53 12.09 18.88
CA GLY A 129 -7.77 10.94 19.35
C GLY A 129 -6.36 11.34 19.82
N PRO A 130 -5.57 10.37 20.33
CA PRO A 130 -4.23 10.65 20.84
C PRO A 130 -3.31 11.26 19.80
N ALA A 131 -2.59 12.32 20.17
CA ALA A 131 -1.53 12.93 19.35
C ALA A 131 -0.16 12.24 19.56
N TYR A 132 -0.12 11.16 20.32
CA TYR A 132 1.09 10.40 20.61
C TYR A 132 1.58 9.70 19.35
N LYS A 133 2.85 9.93 18.98
CA LYS A 133 3.48 9.27 17.84
C LYS A 133 3.99 7.89 18.24
N ILE A 134 3.47 6.85 17.61
CA ILE A 134 3.73 5.44 17.95
C ILE A 134 5.00 4.94 17.28
N ILE A 135 5.10 5.10 15.95
CA ILE A 135 6.27 4.70 15.16
C ILE A 135 6.58 5.77 14.11
N PRO A 136 7.84 5.89 13.62
CA PRO A 136 8.14 6.71 12.46
C PRO A 136 7.57 6.09 11.17
N ASP A 137 7.47 6.87 10.10
CA ASP A 137 6.93 6.43 8.81
C ASP A 137 7.73 5.26 8.23
N SER A 138 9.05 5.32 8.35
CA SER A 138 9.98 4.28 7.90
C SER A 138 9.84 2.93 8.64
N GLU A 139 9.25 2.91 9.83
CA GLU A 139 8.98 1.67 10.56
C GLU A 139 7.62 1.06 10.20
N LEU A 140 6.77 1.75 9.45
CA LEU A 140 5.59 1.13 8.85
C LEU A 140 5.96 0.43 7.54
N ILE A 141 6.75 1.07 6.69
CA ILE A 141 7.07 0.65 5.33
C ILE A 141 8.17 -0.42 5.30
N TYR A 142 8.11 -1.36 4.35
CA TYR A 142 9.23 -2.28 4.03
C TYR A 142 10.35 -1.48 3.36
N GLY A 143 11.01 -0.66 4.17
CA GLY A 143 12.04 0.28 3.73
C GLY A 143 13.47 -0.27 3.93
N PRO A 144 14.50 0.58 3.77
CA PRO A 144 15.90 0.17 3.76
C PRO A 144 16.36 -0.58 5.01
N LEU A 145 15.77 -0.33 6.18
CA LEU A 145 16.12 -1.03 7.42
C LEU A 145 15.33 -2.33 7.65
N SER A 146 14.31 -2.61 6.88
CA SER A 146 13.48 -3.82 7.04
C SER A 146 14.29 -5.10 6.82
N THR A 147 15.26 -5.07 5.91
CA THR A 147 16.15 -6.19 5.57
C THR A 147 17.20 -6.50 6.62
N LEU A 148 17.44 -5.59 7.58
CA LEU A 148 18.41 -5.80 8.66
C LEU A 148 17.90 -6.77 9.74
N THR A 149 16.62 -7.12 9.72
CA THR A 149 16.04 -8.07 10.67
C THR A 149 16.03 -9.47 10.06
N ASP A 150 16.85 -10.35 10.59
CA ASP A 150 16.72 -11.78 10.32
C ASP A 150 15.46 -12.30 11.04
N VAL A 151 14.34 -12.31 10.31
CA VAL A 151 13.01 -12.66 10.84
C VAL A 151 13.01 -14.09 11.37
N ASP A 152 13.66 -15.02 10.70
CA ASP A 152 13.69 -16.42 11.09
C ASP A 152 14.52 -16.64 12.38
N ALA A 153 15.72 -16.07 12.45
CA ALA A 153 16.53 -16.11 13.67
C ALA A 153 15.81 -15.40 14.85
N PHE A 154 15.12 -14.28 14.58
CA PHE A 154 14.39 -13.54 15.60
C PHE A 154 13.22 -14.37 16.17
N ILE A 155 12.38 -14.95 15.30
CA ILE A 155 11.26 -15.80 15.72
C ILE A 155 11.77 -16.99 16.54
N ARG A 156 12.79 -17.69 16.07
CA ARG A 156 13.37 -18.84 16.79
C ARG A 156 13.95 -18.44 18.16
N ALA A 157 14.59 -17.29 18.25
CA ALA A 157 15.15 -16.81 19.52
C ALA A 157 14.10 -16.49 20.58
N LYS A 158 12.88 -16.12 20.17
CA LYS A 158 11.76 -15.87 21.09
C LYS A 158 11.10 -17.15 21.59
N ALA A 159 11.22 -18.27 20.85
CA ALA A 159 10.79 -19.62 21.24
C ALA A 159 9.29 -19.72 21.60
N GLY A 160 8.43 -18.84 21.09
CA GLY A 160 6.99 -18.92 21.24
C GLY A 160 6.34 -19.86 20.23
N TYR A 161 5.02 -19.80 20.14
CA TYR A 161 4.21 -20.64 19.23
C TYR A 161 4.65 -20.50 17.77
N LEU A 162 4.98 -19.27 17.37
CA LEU A 162 5.39 -18.95 16.00
C LEU A 162 6.67 -19.67 15.55
N ALA A 163 7.56 -20.04 16.49
CA ALA A 163 8.82 -20.69 16.15
C ALA A 163 8.64 -22.08 15.50
N ASN A 164 7.50 -22.74 15.73
CA ASN A 164 7.18 -24.05 15.17
C ASN A 164 5.97 -24.01 14.22
N TYR A 165 5.45 -22.82 13.93
CA TYR A 165 4.26 -22.67 13.08
C TYR A 165 4.61 -22.83 11.61
N SER A 166 3.74 -23.49 10.88
CA SER A 166 3.75 -23.55 9.42
C SER A 166 2.33 -23.60 8.89
N GLN A 167 2.13 -23.10 7.68
CA GLN A 167 0.83 -23.05 7.01
C GLN A 167 1.01 -23.31 5.51
N GLU A 168 0.03 -23.95 4.90
CA GLU A 168 -0.04 -24.04 3.45
C GLU A 168 -0.51 -22.69 2.89
N VAL A 169 0.32 -22.10 2.02
CA VAL A 169 0.03 -20.85 1.32
C VAL A 169 0.27 -21.08 -0.18
N ASN A 170 -0.77 -20.93 -0.99
CA ASN A 170 -0.70 -21.11 -2.45
C ASN A 170 -0.11 -22.46 -2.89
N GLY A 171 -0.40 -23.55 -2.14
CA GLY A 171 0.06 -24.90 -2.43
C GLY A 171 1.46 -25.25 -1.92
N GLU A 172 2.10 -24.35 -1.17
CA GLU A 172 3.39 -24.58 -0.52
C GLU A 172 3.28 -24.48 0.99
N ILE A 173 3.99 -25.35 1.72
CA ILE A 173 4.06 -25.24 3.19
C ILE A 173 5.16 -24.27 3.54
N LEU A 174 4.77 -23.12 4.08
CA LEU A 174 5.67 -22.05 4.51
C LEU A 174 5.80 -22.02 6.03
N THR A 175 7.01 -21.76 6.51
CA THR A 175 7.26 -21.44 7.93
C THR A 175 6.69 -20.06 8.28
N ALA A 176 6.48 -19.79 9.57
CA ALA A 176 6.02 -18.49 10.03
C ALA A 176 6.92 -17.32 9.52
N ALA A 177 8.24 -17.51 9.54
CA ALA A 177 9.17 -16.50 9.03
C ALA A 177 8.96 -16.20 7.53
N GLN A 178 8.77 -17.25 6.73
CA GLN A 178 8.47 -17.10 5.31
C GLN A 178 7.13 -16.42 5.08
N ILE A 179 6.11 -16.74 5.87
CA ILE A 179 4.78 -16.11 5.78
C ILE A 179 4.85 -14.62 6.14
N VAL A 180 5.54 -14.27 7.24
CA VAL A 180 5.71 -12.87 7.66
C VAL A 180 6.47 -12.07 6.59
N LEU A 181 7.56 -12.65 6.04
CA LEU A 181 8.34 -11.98 4.99
C LEU A 181 7.54 -11.84 3.70
N LEU A 182 6.77 -12.86 3.30
CA LEU A 182 5.92 -12.80 2.11
C LEU A 182 4.87 -11.69 2.21
N ALA A 183 4.15 -11.62 3.33
CA ALA A 183 3.18 -10.57 3.58
C ALA A 183 3.85 -9.18 3.63
N ALA A 184 4.98 -9.07 4.34
CA ALA A 184 5.74 -7.83 4.46
C ALA A 184 6.20 -7.28 3.10
N GLN A 185 6.82 -8.12 2.28
CA GLN A 185 7.34 -7.74 0.96
C GLN A 185 6.25 -7.41 -0.03
N ASN A 186 5.18 -8.21 -0.08
CA ASN A 186 4.08 -7.99 -1.02
C ASN A 186 3.36 -6.67 -0.74
N SER A 187 2.96 -6.43 0.50
CA SER A 187 2.20 -5.23 0.88
C SER A 187 3.11 -4.04 1.21
N SER A 188 4.43 -4.22 1.19
CA SER A 188 5.42 -3.22 1.61
C SER A 188 5.23 -2.73 3.04
N ILE A 189 5.04 -3.65 3.98
CA ILE A 189 4.96 -3.38 5.42
C ILE A 189 6.21 -3.94 6.10
N ASN A 190 6.75 -3.21 7.08
CA ASN A 190 7.90 -3.65 7.85
C ASN A 190 7.60 -4.94 8.64
N PRO A 191 8.40 -6.02 8.50
CA PRO A 191 8.17 -7.28 9.22
C PRO A 191 8.25 -7.12 10.73
N ARG A 192 9.06 -6.17 11.27
CA ARG A 192 9.06 -5.86 12.71
C ARG A 192 7.71 -5.39 13.20
N LEU A 193 7.03 -4.54 12.42
CA LEU A 193 5.68 -4.06 12.76
C LEU A 193 4.67 -5.21 12.79
N LEU A 194 4.69 -6.08 11.78
CA LEU A 194 3.80 -7.25 11.74
C LEU A 194 4.02 -8.18 12.92
N LEU A 195 5.28 -8.44 13.28
CA LEU A 195 5.64 -9.27 14.43
C LEU A 195 5.23 -8.62 15.76
N ALA A 196 5.40 -7.31 15.90
CA ALA A 196 5.00 -6.59 17.10
C ALA A 196 3.47 -6.59 17.30
N ILE A 197 2.71 -6.40 16.21
CA ILE A 197 1.24 -6.48 16.25
C ILE A 197 0.80 -7.90 16.62
N LEU A 198 1.42 -8.92 16.02
CA LEU A 198 1.12 -10.31 16.31
C LEU A 198 1.40 -10.64 17.78
N GLU A 199 2.53 -10.20 18.32
CA GLU A 199 2.82 -10.37 19.75
C GLU A 199 1.80 -9.64 20.63
N TYR A 200 1.49 -8.39 20.31
CA TYR A 200 0.55 -7.59 21.10
C TYR A 200 -0.85 -8.20 21.17
N ARG A 201 -1.35 -8.75 20.06
CA ARG A 201 -2.70 -9.32 19.97
C ARG A 201 -2.81 -10.74 20.49
N SER A 202 -1.82 -11.58 20.25
CA SER A 202 -1.90 -13.03 20.53
C SER A 202 -0.76 -13.60 21.38
N GLY A 203 0.32 -12.87 21.56
CA GLY A 203 1.51 -13.38 22.25
C GLY A 203 2.24 -14.51 21.51
N TRP A 204 1.97 -14.72 20.23
CA TRP A 204 2.48 -15.85 19.47
C TRP A 204 4.00 -15.91 19.36
N LEU A 205 4.67 -14.78 19.50
CA LEU A 205 6.12 -14.71 19.41
C LEU A 205 6.82 -15.20 20.67
N THR A 206 6.27 -14.91 21.87
CA THR A 206 6.90 -15.25 23.14
C THR A 206 6.17 -16.31 23.95
N ASN A 207 4.87 -16.52 23.73
CA ASN A 207 4.10 -17.55 24.42
C ASN A 207 4.07 -18.86 23.60
N PRO A 208 4.62 -19.98 24.10
CA PRO A 208 4.58 -21.25 23.37
C PRO A 208 3.20 -21.93 23.37
N ASN A 209 2.27 -21.47 24.22
CA ASN A 209 0.91 -22.02 24.35
C ASN A 209 -0.11 -20.87 24.36
N PRO A 210 -0.34 -20.19 23.24
CA PRO A 210 -1.32 -19.12 23.14
C PRO A 210 -2.76 -19.67 23.33
N ASP A 211 -3.72 -18.76 23.43
CA ASP A 211 -5.13 -19.13 23.47
C ASP A 211 -5.52 -19.86 22.17
N PRO A 212 -6.01 -21.11 22.24
CA PRO A 212 -6.43 -21.87 21.05
C PRO A 212 -7.53 -21.16 20.24
N ALA A 213 -8.30 -20.28 20.84
CA ALA A 213 -9.29 -19.46 20.11
C ALA A 213 -8.66 -18.51 19.07
N LEU A 214 -7.35 -18.28 19.17
CA LEU A 214 -6.59 -17.42 18.27
C LEU A 214 -5.80 -18.18 17.20
N ASP A 215 -5.84 -19.53 17.16
CA ASP A 215 -5.02 -20.35 16.25
C ASP A 215 -5.22 -19.98 14.77
N GLU A 216 -6.44 -19.68 14.35
CA GLU A 216 -6.76 -19.27 12.97
C GLU A 216 -6.96 -17.75 12.82
N GLN A 217 -6.97 -17.03 13.95
CA GLN A 217 -7.35 -15.62 14.01
C GLN A 217 -6.47 -14.86 15.01
N PRO A 218 -5.14 -14.80 14.79
CA PRO A 218 -4.20 -14.27 15.78
C PRO A 218 -4.42 -12.78 16.13
N PHE A 219 -5.16 -12.04 15.35
CA PHE A 219 -5.54 -10.65 15.68
C PHE A 219 -6.89 -10.54 16.39
N GLY A 220 -7.60 -11.65 16.61
CA GLY A 220 -8.94 -11.68 17.22
C GLY A 220 -10.05 -11.21 16.26
N PHE A 221 -9.77 -11.16 14.98
CA PHE A 221 -10.73 -10.81 13.93
C PHE A 221 -11.22 -12.06 13.22
N SER A 222 -12.52 -12.31 13.22
CA SER A 222 -13.15 -13.48 12.63
C SER A 222 -13.82 -13.16 11.30
N ASP A 223 -13.28 -13.72 10.23
CA ASP A 223 -13.84 -13.64 8.89
C ASP A 223 -13.56 -14.91 8.11
N ALA A 224 -14.53 -15.35 7.28
CA ALA A 224 -14.41 -16.59 6.53
C ALA A 224 -13.27 -16.61 5.50
N TRP A 225 -12.85 -15.45 5.02
CA TRP A 225 -11.76 -15.30 4.06
C TRP A 225 -10.40 -15.08 4.73
N TYR A 226 -10.38 -14.28 5.82
CA TYR A 226 -9.15 -13.88 6.50
C TYR A 226 -8.83 -14.81 7.69
N HIS A 227 -8.72 -16.12 7.50
CA HIS A 227 -8.27 -17.06 8.51
C HIS A 227 -6.87 -17.62 8.21
N GLY A 228 -6.16 -18.04 9.25
CA GLY A 228 -4.75 -18.45 9.19
C GLY A 228 -3.78 -17.24 9.12
N LEU A 229 -2.54 -17.49 9.50
CA LEU A 229 -1.54 -16.43 9.68
C LEU A 229 -1.37 -15.56 8.43
N TYR A 230 -1.24 -16.18 7.25
CA TYR A 230 -0.97 -15.43 6.01
C TYR A 230 -2.08 -14.40 5.71
N ARG A 231 -3.34 -14.85 5.72
CA ARG A 231 -4.50 -13.99 5.42
C ARG A 231 -4.73 -12.92 6.48
N GLN A 232 -4.48 -13.24 7.75
CA GLN A 232 -4.56 -12.24 8.82
C GLN A 232 -3.48 -11.16 8.65
N LEU A 233 -2.26 -11.52 8.26
CA LEU A 233 -1.20 -10.54 7.97
C LEU A 233 -1.51 -9.69 6.74
N GLU A 234 -2.09 -10.25 5.67
CA GLU A 234 -2.57 -9.48 4.52
C GLU A 234 -3.64 -8.46 4.94
N TRP A 235 -4.61 -8.90 5.76
CA TRP A 235 -5.63 -8.01 6.28
C TRP A 235 -5.03 -6.87 7.14
N ALA A 236 -4.10 -7.19 8.01
CA ALA A 236 -3.40 -6.17 8.80
C ALA A 236 -2.66 -5.17 7.91
N ALA A 237 -1.95 -5.66 6.90
CA ALA A 237 -1.21 -4.82 5.96
C ALA A 237 -2.12 -3.86 5.17
N ILE A 238 -3.30 -4.33 4.74
CA ILE A 238 -4.32 -3.48 4.07
C ILE A 238 -4.71 -2.31 4.97
N HIS A 239 -5.00 -2.57 6.25
CA HIS A 239 -5.45 -1.52 7.17
C HIS A 239 -4.31 -0.59 7.61
N LEU A 240 -3.10 -1.11 7.80
CA LEU A 240 -1.91 -0.29 8.05
C LEU A 240 -1.63 0.66 6.88
N ASN A 241 -1.59 0.14 5.66
CA ASN A 241 -1.40 0.92 4.44
C ASN A 241 -2.53 1.93 4.23
N SER A 242 -3.78 1.52 4.42
CA SER A 242 -4.95 2.41 4.27
C SER A 242 -4.85 3.62 5.20
N GLY A 243 -4.48 3.43 6.47
CA GLY A 243 -4.26 4.52 7.40
C GLY A 243 -3.10 5.42 6.97
N TYR A 244 -1.99 4.82 6.57
CA TYR A 244 -0.77 5.52 6.12
C TYR A 244 -1.03 6.39 4.88
N TYR A 245 -1.47 5.80 3.77
CA TYR A 245 -1.60 6.51 2.49
C TYR A 245 -2.77 7.50 2.47
N ARG A 246 -3.88 7.18 3.12
CA ARG A 246 -5.00 8.13 3.24
C ARG A 246 -4.66 9.32 4.11
N TRP A 247 -3.84 9.13 5.17
CA TRP A 247 -3.31 10.23 5.96
C TRP A 247 -2.45 11.13 5.08
N ARG A 248 -1.47 10.61 4.36
CA ARG A 248 -0.57 11.38 3.49
C ARG A 248 -1.28 12.19 2.40
N THR A 249 -2.47 11.79 2.01
CA THR A 249 -3.27 12.45 0.97
C THR A 249 -4.43 13.29 1.54
N ASN A 250 -4.50 13.49 2.85
CA ASN A 250 -5.60 14.20 3.54
C ASN A 250 -7.00 13.60 3.26
N LEU A 251 -7.08 12.29 3.00
CA LEU A 251 -8.34 11.57 2.76
C LEU A 251 -8.95 10.98 4.02
N VAL A 252 -8.34 11.19 5.19
CA VAL A 252 -8.88 10.77 6.48
C VAL A 252 -8.88 11.94 7.46
N THR A 253 -10.02 12.13 8.11
CA THR A 253 -10.24 13.13 9.17
C THR A 253 -10.65 12.47 10.48
N ASP A 254 -11.21 11.27 10.38
CA ASP A 254 -11.80 10.55 11.50
C ASP A 254 -11.51 9.05 11.37
N TRP A 255 -11.33 8.38 12.52
CA TRP A 255 -11.38 6.93 12.61
C TRP A 255 -12.80 6.48 12.93
N VAL A 256 -13.31 5.49 12.22
CA VAL A 256 -14.53 4.77 12.57
C VAL A 256 -14.10 3.46 13.23
N LEU A 257 -14.43 3.30 14.51
CA LEU A 257 -14.02 2.15 15.31
C LEU A 257 -14.97 0.97 15.11
N ALA A 258 -14.56 -0.21 15.58
CA ALA A 258 -15.35 -1.44 15.45
C ALA A 258 -16.73 -1.36 16.12
N ASP A 259 -16.87 -0.57 17.17
CA ASP A 259 -18.17 -0.31 17.85
C ASP A 259 -19.01 0.79 17.18
N GLY A 260 -18.55 1.37 16.07
CA GLY A 260 -19.18 2.48 15.36
C GLY A 260 -18.87 3.86 15.91
N SER A 261 -18.06 3.97 16.96
CA SER A 261 -17.57 5.26 17.48
C SER A 261 -16.74 5.99 16.42
N VAL A 262 -16.89 7.30 16.33
CA VAL A 262 -16.16 8.16 15.41
C VAL A 262 -15.22 9.07 16.19
N VAL A 263 -13.92 9.00 15.88
CA VAL A 263 -12.88 9.75 16.61
C VAL A 263 -12.10 10.61 15.63
N PRO A 264 -12.16 11.96 15.76
CA PRO A 264 -11.34 12.86 14.93
C PRO A 264 -9.86 12.60 15.13
N VAL A 265 -9.12 12.52 14.02
CA VAL A 265 -7.67 12.23 14.04
C VAL A 265 -6.91 13.45 14.55
N ALA A 266 -5.93 13.24 15.43
CA ALA A 266 -5.07 14.33 15.87
C ALA A 266 -4.17 14.81 14.72
N PRO A 267 -4.19 16.10 14.33
CA PRO A 267 -3.50 16.59 13.12
C PRO A 267 -1.97 16.60 13.25
N THR A 268 -1.42 16.26 14.42
CA THR A 268 0.02 16.27 14.69
C THR A 268 0.67 14.89 14.69
N ILE A 269 -0.07 13.84 14.42
CA ILE A 269 0.52 12.51 14.22
C ILE A 269 1.23 12.43 12.87
N ASN A 270 2.06 11.42 12.69
CA ASN A 270 2.69 11.09 11.42
C ASN A 270 1.97 9.92 10.74
N ALA A 271 2.27 9.68 9.47
CA ALA A 271 1.60 8.64 8.67
C ALA A 271 1.79 7.23 9.24
N GLY A 272 2.97 6.89 9.77
CA GLY A 272 3.21 5.61 10.44
C GLY A 272 2.27 5.39 11.63
N THR A 273 2.09 6.42 12.47
CA THR A 273 1.12 6.39 13.58
C THR A 273 -0.32 6.29 13.07
N ALA A 274 -0.66 6.99 11.99
CA ALA A 274 -2.00 6.90 11.38
C ALA A 274 -2.32 5.49 10.89
N GLY A 275 -1.34 4.80 10.30
CA GLY A 275 -1.48 3.39 9.92
C GLY A 275 -1.80 2.49 11.12
N VAL A 276 -1.05 2.64 12.22
CA VAL A 276 -1.28 1.86 13.45
C VAL A 276 -2.63 2.18 14.07
N GLN A 277 -3.01 3.47 14.16
CA GLN A 277 -4.31 3.88 14.69
C GLN A 277 -5.47 3.31 13.86
N ASN A 278 -5.36 3.32 12.53
CA ASN A 278 -6.36 2.74 11.64
C ASN A 278 -6.49 1.23 11.80
N PHE A 279 -5.37 0.50 11.93
CA PHE A 279 -5.39 -0.94 12.16
C PHE A 279 -6.19 -1.29 13.43
N PHE A 280 -5.86 -0.67 14.56
CA PHE A 280 -6.57 -0.93 15.81
C PHE A 280 -8.03 -0.45 15.77
N ALA A 281 -8.34 0.59 15.01
CA ALA A 281 -9.72 1.06 14.81
C ALA A 281 -10.65 0.01 14.20
N GLN A 282 -10.11 -0.90 13.37
CA GLN A 282 -10.91 -1.98 12.77
C GLN A 282 -11.26 -3.10 13.74
N LEU A 283 -10.58 -3.18 14.87
CA LEU A 283 -10.67 -4.32 15.80
C LEU A 283 -11.35 -3.96 17.12
N ASP A 284 -11.20 -2.72 17.56
CA ASP A 284 -11.39 -2.34 18.95
C ASP A 284 -12.56 -1.37 19.14
N ASP A 285 -13.21 -1.45 20.31
CA ASP A 285 -14.09 -0.40 20.82
C ASP A 285 -13.26 0.83 21.24
N TYR A 286 -13.92 1.96 21.51
CA TYR A 286 -13.25 3.20 21.86
C TYR A 286 -12.29 3.08 23.04
N SER A 287 -12.67 2.36 24.10
CA SER A 287 -11.85 2.25 25.33
C SER A 287 -10.60 1.40 25.10
N THR A 288 -10.74 0.31 24.37
CA THR A 288 -9.65 -0.58 23.97
C THR A 288 -8.72 0.11 22.99
N TRP A 289 -9.27 0.71 21.94
CA TRP A 289 -8.50 1.47 20.96
C TRP A 289 -7.67 2.58 21.60
N LEU A 290 -8.30 3.39 22.50
CA LEU A 290 -7.61 4.49 23.17
C LEU A 290 -6.42 4.00 24.01
N ARG A 291 -6.56 2.87 24.69
CA ARG A 291 -5.47 2.22 25.43
C ARG A 291 -4.37 1.78 24.47
N ASP A 292 -4.72 1.10 23.38
CA ASP A 292 -3.79 0.43 22.48
C ASP A 292 -2.92 1.42 21.68
N VAL A 293 -3.47 2.61 21.38
CA VAL A 293 -2.76 3.67 20.63
C VAL A 293 -2.18 4.79 21.52
N SER A 294 -2.20 4.61 22.85
CA SER A 294 -1.62 5.54 23.82
C SER A 294 -0.32 4.98 24.45
N PRO A 295 0.46 5.80 25.18
CA PRO A 295 1.57 5.30 25.99
C PRO A 295 1.12 4.17 26.93
N GLY A 296 1.91 3.09 27.02
CA GLY A 296 1.54 1.89 27.76
C GLY A 296 0.74 0.86 26.95
N GLY A 297 0.40 1.15 25.70
CA GLY A 297 -0.26 0.24 24.77
C GLY A 297 0.72 -0.46 23.82
N PHE A 298 0.36 -0.54 22.53
CA PHE A 298 1.14 -1.22 21.50
C PHE A 298 2.61 -0.76 21.41
N PHE A 299 2.84 0.54 21.62
CA PHE A 299 4.20 1.10 21.60
C PHE A 299 5.16 0.38 22.54
N ASP A 300 4.73 0.01 23.74
CA ASP A 300 5.58 -0.66 24.74
C ASP A 300 5.97 -2.05 24.25
N THR A 301 5.06 -2.80 23.64
CA THR A 301 5.37 -4.09 23.01
C THR A 301 6.39 -3.94 21.89
N TYR A 302 6.21 -2.96 21.00
CA TYR A 302 7.20 -2.70 19.95
C TYR A 302 8.58 -2.38 20.55
N GLN A 303 8.63 -1.51 21.56
CA GLN A 303 9.88 -1.10 22.22
C GLN A 303 10.58 -2.28 22.94
N VAL A 304 9.83 -3.16 23.57
CA VAL A 304 10.39 -4.36 24.23
C VAL A 304 11.00 -5.32 23.20
N LEU A 305 10.42 -5.44 22.02
CA LEU A 305 10.89 -6.37 20.98
C LEU A 305 12.07 -5.81 20.19
N PHE A 306 12.05 -4.54 19.80
CA PHE A 306 12.94 -3.94 18.80
C PHE A 306 13.68 -2.69 19.27
N GLY A 307 13.41 -2.20 20.48
CA GLY A 307 13.95 -0.93 20.99
C GLY A 307 13.07 0.26 20.60
N TYR A 308 13.57 1.45 20.92
CA TYR A 308 12.81 2.69 20.67
C TYR A 308 12.63 2.92 19.15
N PRO A 309 11.40 2.93 18.62
CA PRO A 309 11.16 2.86 17.18
C PRO A 309 11.74 4.06 16.41
N PHE A 310 11.82 5.25 17.04
CA PHE A 310 12.38 6.43 16.39
C PHE A 310 13.92 6.44 16.32
N ASP A 311 14.60 5.52 17.00
CA ASP A 311 16.05 5.32 16.82
C ASP A 311 16.35 4.54 15.52
N LEU A 312 15.34 3.88 14.94
CA LEU A 312 15.43 3.16 13.68
C LEU A 312 14.90 4.00 12.49
N ALA A 313 14.55 5.27 12.73
CA ALA A 313 13.94 6.11 11.69
C ALA A 313 14.93 6.43 10.57
N ILE A 314 14.50 6.21 9.33
CA ILE A 314 15.09 6.78 8.11
C ILE A 314 14.07 7.79 7.56
N GLU A 315 14.26 9.05 7.91
CA GLU A 315 13.31 10.09 7.49
C GLU A 315 14.06 11.32 6.94
N PRO A 316 13.52 11.92 5.88
CA PRO A 316 12.32 11.51 5.14
C PRO A 316 12.57 10.26 4.26
N LEU A 317 11.59 9.35 4.17
CA LEU A 317 11.64 8.21 3.23
C LEU A 317 11.70 8.69 1.79
N LEU A 318 10.89 9.72 1.46
CA LEU A 318 10.86 10.36 0.16
C LEU A 318 11.58 11.71 0.23
N PRO A 319 12.73 11.89 -0.43
CA PRO A 319 13.37 13.19 -0.54
C PRO A 319 12.43 14.22 -1.22
N SER A 320 12.45 15.46 -0.76
CA SER A 320 11.59 16.52 -1.32
C SER A 320 11.86 16.83 -2.81
N ASN A 321 13.02 16.43 -3.32
CA ASN A 321 13.42 16.56 -4.72
C ASN A 321 13.43 15.22 -5.46
N LEU A 322 12.62 14.23 -5.01
CA LEU A 322 12.54 12.94 -5.64
C LEU A 322 12.13 13.07 -7.12
N ILE A 323 12.95 12.49 -7.99
CA ILE A 323 12.72 12.46 -9.44
C ILE A 323 12.74 11.00 -9.87
N GLN A 324 11.73 10.60 -10.64
CA GLN A 324 11.71 9.30 -11.28
C GLN A 324 12.84 9.22 -12.33
N PRO A 325 13.60 8.11 -12.41
CA PRO A 325 14.53 7.88 -13.50
C PRO A 325 13.81 7.77 -14.84
N GLN A 326 14.57 7.87 -15.94
CA GLN A 326 14.00 7.65 -17.28
C GLN A 326 13.58 6.18 -17.41
N LEU A 327 12.30 5.95 -17.70
CA LEU A 327 11.72 4.64 -17.91
C LEU A 327 11.21 4.52 -19.34
N LEU A 328 11.40 3.36 -19.96
CA LEU A 328 10.83 3.03 -21.27
C LEU A 328 9.37 2.59 -21.13
N LEU A 329 8.63 2.53 -22.24
CA LEU A 329 7.38 1.76 -22.29
C LEU A 329 7.70 0.27 -22.10
N PRO A 330 6.88 -0.49 -21.34
CA PRO A 330 7.19 -1.85 -20.89
C PRO A 330 6.93 -2.95 -21.94
N PHE A 331 7.12 -2.66 -23.23
CA PHE A 331 6.87 -3.61 -24.33
C PHE A 331 7.83 -3.40 -25.50
N GLU A 332 7.92 -4.42 -26.37
CA GLU A 332 8.82 -4.41 -27.51
C GLU A 332 8.46 -3.31 -28.53
N PRO A 333 9.45 -2.72 -29.22
CA PRO A 333 9.20 -1.74 -30.27
C PRO A 333 8.33 -2.31 -31.40
N GLY A 334 7.41 -1.49 -31.92
CA GLY A 334 6.56 -1.84 -33.05
C GLY A 334 5.39 -2.78 -32.74
N VAL A 335 5.25 -3.21 -31.47
CA VAL A 335 4.07 -3.96 -31.02
C VAL A 335 3.04 -2.98 -30.45
N THR A 336 1.79 -3.12 -30.87
CA THR A 336 0.69 -2.26 -30.38
C THR A 336 0.09 -2.84 -29.10
N TRP A 337 0.06 -1.99 -28.07
CA TRP A 337 -0.63 -2.27 -26.82
C TRP A 337 -1.77 -1.27 -26.62
N ALA A 338 -2.65 -1.51 -25.67
CA ALA A 338 -3.70 -0.60 -25.26
C ALA A 338 -3.47 -0.16 -23.81
N PHE A 339 -3.71 1.11 -23.50
CA PHE A 339 -3.73 1.64 -22.15
C PHE A 339 -5.10 1.31 -21.52
N THR A 340 -5.17 0.22 -20.76
CA THR A 340 -6.45 -0.37 -20.33
C THR A 340 -6.94 0.13 -19.00
N SER A 341 -6.05 0.58 -18.11
CA SER A 341 -6.45 1.22 -16.84
C SER A 341 -5.52 2.38 -16.51
N GLY A 342 -6.12 3.50 -16.10
CA GLY A 342 -5.44 4.65 -15.53
C GLY A 342 -4.95 4.35 -14.11
N PRO A 343 -4.56 5.39 -13.32
CA PRO A 343 -4.12 5.20 -11.96
C PRO A 343 -5.12 4.41 -11.11
N HIS A 344 -4.66 3.29 -10.56
CA HIS A 344 -5.43 2.42 -9.67
C HIS A 344 -4.50 1.84 -8.58
N LEU A 345 -5.03 0.99 -7.70
CA LEU A 345 -4.31 0.46 -6.55
C LEU A 345 -2.98 -0.19 -6.98
N ALA A 346 -1.89 0.21 -6.32
CA ALA A 346 -0.55 -0.29 -6.64
C ALA A 346 -0.37 -1.77 -6.31
N TRP A 347 -1.08 -2.25 -5.28
CA TRP A 347 -1.07 -3.64 -4.84
C TRP A 347 -2.43 -4.08 -4.31
N ASP A 348 -2.84 -3.63 -3.13
CA ASP A 348 -4.06 -4.02 -2.43
C ASP A 348 -4.93 -2.79 -2.08
N ALA A 349 -6.08 -3.04 -1.47
CA ALA A 349 -7.06 -2.01 -1.12
C ALA A 349 -6.53 -0.91 -0.17
N GLY A 350 -5.38 -1.12 0.47
CA GLY A 350 -4.72 -0.13 1.32
C GLY A 350 -3.69 0.72 0.59
N SER A 351 -3.25 0.31 -0.61
CA SER A 351 -2.21 1.00 -1.37
C SER A 351 -2.73 2.23 -2.11
N PRO A 352 -1.85 3.18 -2.52
CA PRO A 352 -2.28 4.34 -3.30
C PRO A 352 -2.56 3.95 -4.76
N PHE A 353 -3.21 4.83 -5.52
CA PHE A 353 -3.35 4.70 -6.98
C PHE A 353 -1.99 4.89 -7.68
N GLY A 354 -1.16 3.84 -7.63
CA GLY A 354 0.23 3.85 -8.07
C GLY A 354 0.49 3.04 -9.34
N ALA A 355 -0.48 2.27 -9.81
CA ALA A 355 -0.33 1.38 -10.96
C ALA A 355 -1.00 1.91 -12.24
N LEU A 356 -0.55 1.36 -13.35
CA LEU A 356 -1.12 1.54 -14.70
C LEU A 356 -1.21 0.17 -15.37
N ASP A 357 -2.26 -0.06 -16.19
CA ASP A 357 -2.39 -1.30 -16.94
C ASP A 357 -2.25 -1.11 -18.44
N PHE A 358 -1.58 -2.09 -19.04
CA PHE A 358 -1.43 -2.19 -20.49
C PHE A 358 -1.75 -3.62 -20.95
N ALA A 359 -2.52 -3.76 -22.01
CA ALA A 359 -2.81 -5.07 -22.62
C ALA A 359 -2.35 -5.11 -24.08
N PRO A 360 -1.84 -6.26 -24.59
CA PRO A 360 -1.65 -6.42 -26.02
C PRO A 360 -2.98 -6.21 -26.75
N ALA A 361 -2.97 -5.39 -27.82
CA ALA A 361 -4.20 -4.92 -28.47
C ALA A 361 -5.11 -6.03 -29.03
N GLU A 362 -4.54 -7.22 -29.29
CA GLU A 362 -5.23 -8.33 -29.94
C GLU A 362 -5.76 -9.40 -28.97
N THR A 363 -5.45 -9.31 -27.66
CA THR A 363 -5.88 -10.31 -26.66
C THR A 363 -7.32 -10.10 -26.20
N GLN A 364 -8.03 -11.20 -25.88
CA GLN A 364 -9.37 -11.19 -25.32
C GLN A 364 -9.42 -12.05 -24.05
N GLY A 365 -10.05 -11.53 -23.00
CA GLY A 365 -10.10 -12.23 -21.72
C GLY A 365 -8.73 -12.65 -21.25
N CYS A 366 -8.60 -13.84 -20.70
CA CYS A 366 -7.34 -14.43 -20.24
C CYS A 366 -6.63 -15.31 -21.28
N ASP A 367 -6.83 -15.03 -22.56
CA ASP A 367 -6.15 -15.77 -23.62
C ASP A 367 -4.62 -15.61 -23.49
N PRO A 368 -3.84 -16.70 -23.71
CA PRO A 368 -2.39 -16.62 -23.70
C PRO A 368 -1.88 -15.63 -24.77
N SER A 369 -0.87 -14.83 -24.42
CA SER A 369 -0.24 -13.89 -25.33
C SER A 369 1.23 -14.24 -25.54
N ASP A 370 1.72 -14.13 -26.78
CA ASP A 370 3.14 -14.24 -27.09
C ASP A 370 3.86 -12.88 -27.11
N ALA A 371 3.13 -11.79 -26.84
CA ALA A 371 3.74 -10.48 -26.63
C ALA A 371 4.68 -10.50 -25.41
N TRP A 372 5.72 -9.67 -25.45
CA TRP A 372 6.68 -9.59 -24.37
C TRP A 372 6.50 -8.29 -23.57
N VAL A 373 6.41 -8.44 -22.26
CA VAL A 373 6.70 -7.36 -21.31
C VAL A 373 8.22 -7.20 -21.26
N THR A 374 8.69 -5.95 -21.29
CA THR A 374 10.11 -5.63 -21.27
C THR A 374 10.47 -4.74 -20.08
N ALA A 375 11.72 -4.85 -19.60
CA ALA A 375 12.25 -4.02 -18.54
C ALA A 375 12.20 -2.54 -18.91
N VAL A 376 11.65 -1.72 -18.03
CA VAL A 376 11.51 -0.26 -18.27
C VAL A 376 12.83 0.49 -18.06
N ALA A 377 13.78 -0.09 -17.34
CA ALA A 377 15.11 0.45 -17.04
C ALA A 377 16.11 -0.69 -16.82
N ASP A 378 17.39 -0.37 -16.71
CA ASP A 378 18.40 -1.28 -16.21
C ASP A 378 18.13 -1.62 -14.73
N GLY A 379 18.40 -2.87 -14.31
CA GLY A 379 18.23 -3.27 -12.93
C GLY A 379 18.28 -4.77 -12.68
N LEU A 380 18.37 -5.13 -11.41
CA LEU A 380 18.44 -6.50 -10.92
C LEU A 380 17.04 -7.05 -10.64
N ILE A 381 16.73 -8.25 -11.11
CA ILE A 381 15.52 -8.96 -10.67
C ILE A 381 15.78 -9.54 -9.28
N VAL A 382 15.16 -8.99 -8.27
CA VAL A 382 15.40 -9.39 -6.87
C VAL A 382 14.41 -10.46 -6.41
N ARG A 383 13.20 -10.48 -6.95
CA ARG A 383 12.15 -11.43 -6.55
C ARG A 383 11.15 -11.66 -7.67
N ASN A 384 10.58 -12.86 -7.71
CA ASN A 384 9.31 -13.14 -8.39
C ASN A 384 8.42 -14.02 -7.50
N TYR A 385 7.11 -13.88 -7.65
CA TYR A 385 6.13 -14.70 -6.92
C TYR A 385 4.78 -14.64 -7.62
N ILE A 386 4.19 -15.77 -7.91
CA ILE A 386 2.88 -15.95 -8.58
C ILE A 386 2.43 -14.74 -9.42
N GLY A 387 2.93 -14.64 -10.65
CA GLY A 387 2.60 -13.56 -11.58
C GLY A 387 3.28 -12.22 -11.33
N SER A 388 4.02 -12.01 -10.24
CA SER A 388 4.75 -10.78 -9.97
C SER A 388 6.25 -10.92 -10.22
N VAL A 389 6.89 -9.84 -10.67
CA VAL A 389 8.35 -9.69 -10.84
C VAL A 389 8.75 -8.34 -10.29
N TYR A 390 9.78 -8.31 -9.45
CA TYR A 390 10.31 -7.09 -8.83
C TYR A 390 11.71 -6.81 -9.34
N GLN A 391 11.88 -5.63 -9.93
CA GLN A 391 13.14 -5.15 -10.48
C GLN A 391 13.67 -4.00 -9.63
N ASP A 392 14.81 -4.20 -9.02
CA ASP A 392 15.59 -3.21 -8.27
C ASP A 392 16.49 -2.43 -9.25
N LEU A 393 16.30 -1.11 -9.32
CA LEU A 393 16.97 -0.28 -10.31
C LEU A 393 18.36 0.19 -9.90
N ASP A 394 18.68 0.25 -8.60
CA ASP A 394 20.03 0.60 -8.15
C ASP A 394 20.95 -0.63 -8.02
N GLY A 395 20.36 -1.83 -8.09
CA GLY A 395 21.08 -3.09 -8.22
C GLY A 395 21.78 -3.53 -6.93
N ASP A 396 21.39 -3.02 -5.76
CA ASP A 396 21.96 -3.40 -4.46
C ASP A 396 21.37 -4.73 -3.93
N GLY A 397 20.33 -5.25 -4.57
CA GLY A 397 19.66 -6.49 -4.22
C GLY A 397 18.58 -6.33 -3.15
N ASN A 398 18.23 -5.11 -2.78
CA ASN A 398 17.26 -4.78 -1.75
C ASN A 398 16.05 -4.04 -2.33
N GLU A 399 14.91 -4.72 -2.50
CA GLU A 399 13.68 -4.08 -2.97
C GLU A 399 13.10 -3.00 -2.03
N GLY A 400 13.64 -2.85 -0.82
CA GLY A 400 13.27 -1.84 0.17
C GLY A 400 14.10 -0.55 0.08
N SER A 401 15.11 -0.47 -0.81
CA SER A 401 15.92 0.72 -1.04
C SER A 401 15.80 1.21 -2.48
N GLY A 402 16.02 2.52 -2.71
CA GLY A 402 15.99 3.08 -4.06
C GLY A 402 14.66 2.87 -4.80
N TRP A 403 14.74 2.86 -6.13
CA TRP A 403 13.60 2.61 -7.01
C TRP A 403 13.43 1.14 -7.30
N THR A 404 12.22 0.61 -7.05
CA THR A 404 11.81 -0.76 -7.44
C THR A 404 10.59 -0.71 -8.34
N ILE A 405 10.59 -1.50 -9.40
CA ILE A 405 9.47 -1.66 -10.32
C ILE A 405 8.80 -3.02 -10.08
N LEU A 406 7.48 -3.00 -9.95
CA LEU A 406 6.63 -4.18 -9.98
C LEU A 406 6.07 -4.36 -11.40
N TYR A 407 6.27 -5.55 -11.94
CA TYR A 407 5.53 -6.07 -13.11
C TYR A 407 4.63 -7.19 -12.60
N MET A 408 3.33 -7.06 -12.76
CA MET A 408 2.37 -8.07 -12.33
C MET A 408 1.57 -8.64 -13.49
N HIS A 409 0.97 -9.79 -13.27
CA HIS A 409 0.32 -10.63 -14.28
C HIS A 409 1.29 -11.17 -15.32
N ILE A 410 2.51 -11.49 -14.91
CA ILE A 410 3.51 -12.13 -15.77
C ILE A 410 3.36 -13.65 -15.71
N ALA A 411 3.11 -14.28 -16.86
CA ALA A 411 2.97 -15.73 -16.97
C ALA A 411 4.19 -16.48 -16.43
N ALA A 412 3.98 -17.66 -15.83
CA ALA A 412 5.08 -18.54 -15.42
C ALA A 412 5.98 -18.93 -16.61
N ARG A 413 5.38 -19.04 -17.80
CA ARG A 413 6.08 -19.30 -19.05
C ARG A 413 7.00 -18.15 -19.43
N GLY A 414 8.30 -18.39 -19.49
CA GLY A 414 9.30 -17.41 -19.94
C GLY A 414 9.55 -16.27 -18.96
N ARG A 415 9.03 -16.34 -17.73
CA ARG A 415 9.28 -15.34 -16.70
C ARG A 415 10.74 -15.34 -16.28
N VAL A 416 11.32 -14.13 -16.24
CA VAL A 416 12.68 -13.92 -15.75
C VAL A 416 12.83 -14.40 -14.31
N GLN A 417 14.02 -14.90 -13.99
CA GLN A 417 14.31 -15.42 -12.64
C GLN A 417 15.07 -14.41 -11.78
N PRO A 418 14.91 -14.44 -10.44
CA PRO A 418 15.72 -13.65 -9.53
C PRO A 418 17.21 -13.85 -9.73
N GLY A 419 17.99 -12.79 -9.57
CA GLY A 419 19.43 -12.75 -9.84
C GLY A 419 19.80 -12.37 -11.27
N ALA A 420 18.84 -12.29 -12.20
CA ALA A 420 19.08 -11.77 -13.54
C ALA A 420 19.20 -10.24 -13.52
N TYR A 421 20.27 -9.71 -14.10
CA TYR A 421 20.37 -8.28 -14.40
C TYR A 421 19.83 -8.02 -15.81
N LEU A 422 18.84 -7.14 -15.92
CA LEU A 422 18.24 -6.76 -17.20
C LEU A 422 18.68 -5.36 -17.60
N HIS A 423 18.89 -5.16 -18.90
CA HIS A 423 18.97 -3.84 -19.49
C HIS A 423 17.59 -3.36 -19.95
N ALA A 424 17.41 -2.05 -20.03
CA ALA A 424 16.18 -1.45 -20.51
C ALA A 424 15.78 -1.99 -21.90
N GLY A 425 14.62 -2.63 -21.97
CA GLY A 425 14.11 -3.29 -23.16
C GLY A 425 14.32 -4.80 -23.21
N ASP A 426 15.07 -5.40 -22.27
CA ASP A 426 15.19 -6.85 -22.13
C ASP A 426 13.86 -7.48 -21.69
N ARG A 427 13.64 -8.74 -22.04
CA ARG A 427 12.39 -9.46 -21.79
C ARG A 427 12.23 -9.83 -20.32
N VAL A 428 11.09 -9.47 -19.75
CA VAL A 428 10.68 -9.83 -18.37
C VAL A 428 9.83 -11.10 -18.37
N GLY A 429 8.90 -11.22 -19.31
CA GLY A 429 7.98 -12.34 -19.45
C GLY A 429 6.78 -11.99 -20.33
N HIS A 430 5.80 -12.88 -20.37
CA HIS A 430 4.57 -12.66 -21.14
C HIS A 430 3.46 -12.12 -20.24
N PRO A 431 2.61 -11.18 -20.70
CA PRO A 431 1.43 -10.79 -19.96
C PRO A 431 0.44 -11.94 -19.85
N SER A 432 -0.32 -11.99 -18.78
CA SER A 432 -1.29 -13.05 -18.49
C SER A 432 -2.39 -12.58 -17.53
N CYS A 433 -3.13 -13.53 -16.95
CA CYS A 433 -3.99 -13.33 -15.79
C CYS A 433 -3.42 -13.96 -14.51
N GLU A 434 -2.16 -14.39 -14.49
CA GLU A 434 -1.54 -14.99 -13.31
C GLU A 434 -1.32 -13.97 -12.20
N GLY A 435 -1.58 -14.37 -10.97
CA GLY A 435 -1.41 -13.53 -9.78
C GLY A 435 -2.49 -12.46 -9.63
N GLY A 436 -2.97 -12.25 -8.39
CA GLY A 436 -3.98 -11.26 -8.08
C GLY A 436 -5.31 -11.45 -8.81
N ILE A 437 -6.13 -10.38 -8.83
CA ILE A 437 -7.42 -10.34 -9.53
C ILE A 437 -7.19 -9.77 -10.92
N SER A 438 -7.61 -10.50 -11.95
CA SER A 438 -7.51 -10.08 -13.35
C SER A 438 -8.72 -10.52 -14.14
N SER A 439 -9.25 -9.66 -15.00
CA SER A 439 -10.35 -9.96 -15.92
C SER A 439 -9.90 -10.20 -17.36
N GLY A 440 -8.61 -10.02 -17.65
CA GLY A 440 -8.03 -10.19 -18.98
C GLY A 440 -6.50 -10.15 -18.97
N THR A 441 -5.89 -10.72 -20.01
CA THR A 441 -4.44 -10.71 -20.20
C THR A 441 -3.91 -9.30 -20.31
N HIS A 442 -3.13 -8.85 -19.31
CA HIS A 442 -2.53 -7.52 -19.27
C HIS A 442 -1.23 -7.52 -18.48
N LEU A 443 -0.54 -6.41 -18.47
CA LEU A 443 0.52 -6.03 -17.56
C LEU A 443 -0.03 -4.96 -16.62
N HIS A 444 0.05 -5.20 -15.32
CA HIS A 444 -0.06 -4.20 -14.27
C HIS A 444 1.35 -3.78 -13.85
N ILE A 445 1.66 -2.49 -13.90
CA ILE A 445 2.97 -1.95 -13.56
C ILE A 445 2.86 -0.87 -12.49
N ALA A 446 3.66 -1.01 -11.42
CA ALA A 446 3.73 -0.06 -10.32
C ALA A 446 5.18 0.17 -9.89
N ARG A 447 5.42 1.15 -9.01
CA ARG A 447 6.77 1.51 -8.56
C ARG A 447 6.79 1.89 -7.09
N ARG A 448 7.93 1.61 -6.45
CA ARG A 448 8.27 2.01 -5.08
C ARG A 448 9.52 2.87 -5.06
N PHE A 449 9.64 3.69 -4.04
CA PHE A 449 10.92 4.31 -3.65
C PHE A 449 11.13 4.13 -2.16
N ASN A 450 12.26 3.58 -1.76
CA ASN A 450 12.55 3.18 -0.37
C ASN A 450 11.40 2.34 0.24
N GLY A 451 10.83 1.43 -0.56
CA GLY A 451 9.69 0.59 -0.19
C GLY A 451 8.34 1.28 -0.28
N GLU A 452 8.25 2.60 -0.23
CA GLU A 452 6.98 3.33 -0.29
C GLU A 452 6.38 3.29 -1.71
N TRP A 453 5.11 2.89 -1.83
CA TRP A 453 4.38 2.94 -3.08
C TRP A 453 4.20 4.38 -3.56
N ILE A 454 4.62 4.66 -4.79
CA ILE A 454 4.54 5.99 -5.37
C ILE A 454 3.28 6.10 -6.23
N SER A 455 2.42 7.08 -5.92
CA SER A 455 1.24 7.39 -6.73
C SER A 455 1.63 7.59 -8.21
N ALA A 456 0.79 7.08 -9.12
CA ALA A 456 1.00 7.29 -10.56
C ALA A 456 0.75 8.74 -11.00
N GLY A 457 0.03 9.53 -10.18
CA GLY A 457 -0.18 10.96 -10.38
C GLY A 457 0.89 11.83 -9.70
N SER A 458 0.48 13.08 -9.38
CA SER A 458 1.33 14.05 -8.66
C SER A 458 1.65 13.56 -7.21
N PRO A 459 2.78 13.95 -6.57
CA PRO A 459 3.79 14.92 -7.04
C PRO A 459 4.89 14.33 -7.94
N VAL A 460 5.04 13.02 -8.02
CA VAL A 460 6.03 12.32 -8.85
C VAL A 460 5.29 11.46 -9.89
N PRO A 461 4.78 12.05 -10.97
CA PRO A 461 3.92 11.31 -11.90
C PRO A 461 4.67 10.18 -12.58
N PHE A 462 3.96 9.06 -12.84
CA PHE A 462 4.51 7.93 -13.58
C PHE A 462 4.74 8.35 -15.03
N ASN A 463 5.99 8.31 -15.45
CA ASN A 463 6.43 8.68 -16.79
C ASN A 463 7.08 7.47 -17.48
N LEU A 464 6.45 6.96 -18.52
CA LEU A 464 6.92 5.82 -19.32
C LEU A 464 7.16 6.26 -20.76
N GLY A 465 8.42 6.36 -21.18
CA GLY A 465 8.79 6.79 -22.52
C GLY A 465 8.30 8.20 -22.91
N GLY A 466 8.24 9.10 -21.93
CA GLY A 466 7.72 10.46 -22.11
C GLY A 466 6.19 10.59 -21.96
N TRP A 467 5.47 9.49 -21.81
CA TRP A 467 4.06 9.48 -21.46
C TRP A 467 3.89 9.67 -19.96
N VAL A 468 3.29 10.77 -19.56
CA VAL A 468 3.08 11.17 -18.16
C VAL A 468 1.66 10.84 -17.74
N ALA A 469 1.51 10.05 -16.69
CA ALA A 469 0.21 9.64 -16.17
C ALA A 469 -0.48 10.75 -15.36
N SER A 470 -1.80 10.81 -15.47
CA SER A 470 -2.69 11.64 -14.67
C SER A 470 -3.98 10.89 -14.36
N GLY A 471 -4.43 10.94 -13.11
CA GLY A 471 -5.70 10.35 -12.66
C GLY A 471 -6.79 11.39 -12.51
N SER A 472 -8.04 10.97 -12.63
CA SER A 472 -9.23 11.78 -12.36
C SER A 472 -9.60 11.86 -10.87
N GLY A 473 -8.97 11.01 -10.02
CA GLY A 473 -9.38 10.74 -8.65
C GLY A 473 -10.31 9.53 -8.51
N GLU A 474 -10.81 8.98 -9.61
CA GLU A 474 -11.56 7.74 -9.69
C GLU A 474 -10.61 6.61 -10.11
N GLU A 475 -10.77 5.44 -9.48
CA GLU A 475 -9.90 4.28 -9.72
C GLU A 475 -9.98 3.80 -11.17
N GLY A 476 -8.82 3.60 -11.80
CA GLY A 476 -8.71 3.13 -13.18
C GLY A 476 -9.03 4.17 -14.25
N VAL A 477 -9.52 5.35 -13.85
CA VAL A 477 -9.84 6.44 -14.79
C VAL A 477 -8.70 7.44 -14.83
N GLY A 478 -8.11 7.61 -16.02
CA GLY A 478 -6.99 8.55 -16.19
C GLY A 478 -6.47 8.62 -17.61
N SER A 479 -5.41 9.40 -17.77
CA SER A 479 -4.80 9.66 -19.07
C SER A 479 -3.28 9.56 -19.05
N LEU A 480 -2.71 9.28 -20.19
CA LEU A 480 -1.29 9.41 -20.50
C LEU A 480 -1.11 10.57 -21.47
N LYS A 481 -0.22 11.51 -21.14
CA LYS A 481 0.07 12.67 -21.99
C LYS A 481 1.53 12.70 -22.42
N ARG A 482 1.75 12.89 -23.73
CA ARG A 482 3.08 13.12 -24.31
C ARG A 482 2.98 14.20 -25.40
N ASN A 483 3.61 15.34 -25.18
CA ASN A 483 3.44 16.54 -26.02
C ASN A 483 1.96 16.93 -26.15
N ASP A 484 1.44 17.00 -27.37
CA ASP A 484 0.03 17.30 -27.67
C ASP A 484 -0.87 16.06 -27.76
N GLN A 485 -0.30 14.88 -27.57
CA GLN A 485 -1.04 13.62 -27.59
C GLN A 485 -1.57 13.29 -26.20
N VAL A 486 -2.83 12.84 -26.15
CA VAL A 486 -3.48 12.35 -24.93
C VAL A 486 -4.12 11.00 -25.23
N LEU A 487 -3.87 10.01 -24.39
CA LEU A 487 -4.53 8.73 -24.40
C LEU A 487 -5.36 8.61 -23.12
N GLU A 488 -6.65 8.36 -23.26
CA GLU A 488 -7.52 8.06 -22.12
C GLU A 488 -7.55 6.55 -21.87
N SER A 489 -7.61 6.15 -20.59
CA SER A 489 -7.76 4.75 -20.23
C SER A 489 -9.13 4.23 -20.68
N TYR A 490 -9.15 2.99 -21.19
CA TYR A 490 -10.39 2.32 -21.58
C TYR A 490 -10.25 0.81 -21.36
N ASN A 491 -11.18 0.20 -20.68
CA ASN A 491 -11.19 -1.23 -20.42
C ASN A 491 -11.41 -2.01 -21.73
N GLY A 492 -10.31 -2.36 -22.39
CA GLY A 492 -10.24 -2.99 -23.69
C GLY A 492 -9.33 -2.25 -24.67
N SER A 493 -9.34 -2.63 -25.95
CA SER A 493 -8.53 -2.01 -27.01
C SER A 493 -9.41 -1.29 -28.02
N ILE A 494 -9.20 0.02 -28.14
CA ILE A 494 -9.83 0.88 -29.17
C ILE A 494 -8.75 1.76 -29.79
N PRO A 495 -8.93 2.29 -31.00
CA PRO A 495 -7.89 3.06 -31.68
C PRO A 495 -7.35 4.27 -30.87
N THR A 496 -8.17 4.85 -29.98
CA THR A 496 -7.83 6.04 -29.20
C THR A 496 -7.06 5.79 -27.93
N ASN A 497 -6.95 4.51 -27.47
CA ASN A 497 -6.11 4.14 -26.31
C ASN A 497 -4.92 3.26 -26.70
N GLN A 498 -4.70 3.04 -28.01
CA GLN A 498 -3.55 2.26 -28.48
C GLN A 498 -2.25 3.04 -28.34
N ILE A 499 -1.22 2.34 -27.91
CA ILE A 499 0.11 2.87 -27.66
C ILE A 499 1.17 1.90 -28.16
N HIS A 500 2.28 2.44 -28.63
CA HIS A 500 3.45 1.65 -29.05
C HIS A 500 4.74 2.39 -28.68
N ARG A 501 5.80 1.62 -28.51
CA ARG A 501 7.16 2.10 -28.26
C ARG A 501 7.91 2.38 -29.56
#